data_6f5f9702e8424dd5e6c1c4da9b15b12f
#
_entry.id   6f5f9702e8424dd5e6c1c4da9b15b12f
#
_cell.length_a   1.000
_cell.length_b   1.000
_cell.length_c   1.000
_cell.angle_alpha   90.00
_cell.angle_beta   90.00
_cell.angle_gamma   90.00
#
_symmetry.space_group_name_H-M   'P 1'
#
loop_
_entity.id
_entity.type
_entity.pdbx_description
1 polymer ?
#
loop_
_entity_poly.entity_id
_entity_poly.type
_entity_poly.pdbx_seq_one_letter_code
_entity_poly.pdbx_strand_id
1 'polypeptide(L)'
;MLGLAGFFIYIYLFHVDILGIIATAQTANPLIYAVAILFGLMEVLFFTISWRELTNYLSIKMSIGRAYLYVWYGLYVDTIVPAQSISGEVTRTYLLIRDKCGPFGKIVASLFAHRLLGMAINVVALIAGIILLYFGGQTSPIVFNLIIIVTITITALIFLMVIFSYKQRWTLKTITWATKIAQKITFGRWKSGKLKDQAIEITEHFHNAMKEFRYNPKSIATSLFYLTVTWIFSLSVPYLVFLSLDHPVSWSMILITSSIVLAVKAIPVGIPFEVGLPEAVMTTLYFSMGVPPALAATATILVRIITLWMRFFIGFVAQQYLELKPSKSPTANPEKTKIHPQL
;
A
#
# COMPACT_ATOMS: atom_id res chain seq x y z
N MET A 1 -9.19 20.46 -4.75
CA MET A 1 -10.43 20.81 -5.50
C MET A 1 -11.10 19.56 -6.09
N LEU A 2 -10.45 18.75 -6.94
CA LEU A 2 -11.06 17.56 -7.56
C LEU A 2 -11.57 16.49 -6.56
N GLY A 3 -10.87 16.21 -5.46
CA GLY A 3 -11.30 15.25 -4.44
C GLY A 3 -12.55 15.69 -3.68
N LEU A 4 -12.65 16.98 -3.35
CA LEU A 4 -13.86 17.55 -2.75
C LEU A 4 -15.04 17.52 -3.73
N ALA A 5 -14.80 17.85 -5.01
CA ALA A 5 -15.82 17.73 -6.05
C ALA A 5 -16.30 16.27 -6.19
N GLY A 6 -15.38 15.29 -6.20
CA GLY A 6 -15.70 13.86 -6.21
C GLY A 6 -16.52 13.41 -5.01
N PHE A 7 -16.22 13.95 -3.82
CA PHE A 7 -17.00 13.69 -2.60
C PHE A 7 -18.41 14.29 -2.67
N PHE A 8 -18.55 15.52 -3.15
CA PHE A 8 -19.88 16.14 -3.33
C PHE A 8 -20.68 15.45 -4.44
N ILE A 9 -20.02 15.02 -5.53
CA ILE A 9 -20.65 14.21 -6.57
C ILE A 9 -21.13 12.87 -6.00
N TYR A 10 -20.32 12.21 -5.15
CA TYR A 10 -20.72 10.99 -4.44
C TYR A 10 -21.95 11.22 -3.59
N ILE A 11 -21.97 12.26 -2.75
CA ILE A 11 -23.13 12.62 -1.92
C ILE A 11 -24.37 12.86 -2.78
N TYR A 12 -24.22 13.58 -3.89
CA TYR A 12 -25.33 13.92 -4.80
C TYR A 12 -25.87 12.69 -5.54
N LEU A 13 -24.98 11.89 -6.15
CA LEU A 13 -25.38 10.72 -6.95
C LEU A 13 -26.04 9.61 -6.13
N PHE A 14 -25.62 9.44 -4.89
CA PHE A 14 -26.18 8.40 -4.00
C PHE A 14 -27.30 8.94 -3.13
N HIS A 15 -27.75 10.20 -3.35
CA HIS A 15 -28.75 10.86 -2.49
C HIS A 15 -28.45 10.64 -1.00
N VAL A 16 -27.18 10.83 -0.64
CA VAL A 16 -26.68 10.50 0.69
C VAL A 16 -27.33 11.45 1.70
N ASP A 17 -28.30 10.94 2.44
CA ASP A 17 -28.86 11.65 3.59
C ASP A 17 -27.81 11.71 4.71
N ILE A 18 -27.11 12.84 4.78
CA ILE A 18 -26.05 13.06 5.78
C ILE A 18 -26.62 12.93 7.20
N LEU A 19 -27.85 13.41 7.44
CA LEU A 19 -28.50 13.29 8.74
C LEU A 19 -28.84 11.84 9.05
N GLY A 20 -29.33 11.09 8.06
CA GLY A 20 -29.58 9.65 8.18
C GLY A 20 -28.31 8.85 8.44
N ILE A 21 -27.18 9.22 7.80
CA ILE A 21 -25.86 8.59 8.07
C ILE A 21 -25.42 8.88 9.51
N ILE A 22 -25.53 10.12 9.98
CA ILE A 22 -25.16 10.48 11.36
C ILE A 22 -26.02 9.71 12.33
N ALA A 23 -27.34 9.68 12.12
CA ALA A 23 -28.27 8.93 12.96
C ALA A 23 -27.93 7.43 13.00
N THR A 24 -27.64 6.83 11.83
CA THR A 24 -27.24 5.42 11.73
C THR A 24 -25.86 5.19 12.38
N ALA A 25 -24.90 6.09 12.22
CA ALA A 25 -23.60 5.98 12.87
C ALA A 25 -23.68 6.07 14.40
N GLN A 26 -24.66 6.83 14.93
CA GLN A 26 -24.90 6.92 16.38
C GLN A 26 -25.45 5.62 16.97
N THR A 27 -26.05 4.75 16.17
CA THR A 27 -26.51 3.42 16.63
C THR A 27 -25.37 2.40 16.71
N ALA A 28 -24.19 2.71 16.16
CA ALA A 28 -23.06 1.81 16.16
C ALA A 28 -22.62 1.48 17.60
N ASN A 29 -22.39 0.19 17.86
CA ASN A 29 -21.83 -0.25 19.14
C ASN A 29 -20.39 0.28 19.29
N PRO A 30 -20.14 1.20 20.27
CA PRO A 30 -18.83 1.86 20.37
C PRO A 30 -17.69 0.91 20.73
N LEU A 31 -17.98 -0.18 21.46
CA LEU A 31 -16.96 -1.17 21.84
C LEU A 31 -16.48 -1.96 20.62
N ILE A 32 -17.41 -2.44 19.79
CA ILE A 32 -17.07 -3.18 18.57
C ILE A 32 -16.34 -2.26 17.59
N TYR A 33 -16.77 -1.00 17.47
CA TYR A 33 -16.08 -0.02 16.62
C TYR A 33 -14.67 0.30 17.14
N ALA A 34 -14.45 0.38 18.45
CA ALA A 34 -13.12 0.54 19.04
C ALA A 34 -12.20 -0.65 18.73
N VAL A 35 -12.74 -1.87 18.71
CA VAL A 35 -12.00 -3.06 18.24
C VAL A 35 -11.63 -2.94 16.76
N ALA A 36 -12.52 -2.42 15.91
CA ALA A 36 -12.21 -2.16 14.49
C ALA A 36 -11.04 -1.16 14.34
N ILE A 37 -11.01 -0.09 15.14
CA ILE A 37 -9.88 0.86 15.20
C ILE A 37 -8.59 0.15 15.61
N LEU A 38 -8.62 -0.66 16.67
CA LEU A 38 -7.47 -1.44 17.11
C LEU A 38 -6.95 -2.36 15.99
N PHE A 39 -7.84 -3.00 15.25
CA PHE A 39 -7.48 -3.86 14.12
C PHE A 39 -6.81 -3.06 12.99
N GLY A 40 -7.28 -1.85 12.71
CA GLY A 40 -6.62 -0.94 11.78
C GLY A 40 -5.20 -0.55 12.21
N LEU A 41 -4.94 -0.39 13.51
CA LEU A 41 -3.59 -0.16 14.03
C LEU A 41 -2.71 -1.41 13.93
N MET A 42 -3.27 -2.59 14.25
CA MET A 42 -2.56 -3.87 14.13
C MET A 42 -2.21 -4.18 12.67
N GLU A 43 -3.08 -3.87 11.72
CA GLU A 43 -2.79 -3.98 10.29
C GLU A 43 -1.48 -3.27 9.93
N VAL A 44 -1.33 -1.99 10.30
CA VAL A 44 -0.12 -1.21 10.00
C VAL A 44 1.11 -1.76 10.74
N LEU A 45 0.93 -2.28 11.95
CA LEU A 45 2.02 -2.91 12.70
C LEU A 45 2.54 -4.17 12.01
N PHE A 46 1.66 -5.09 11.64
CA PHE A 46 2.06 -6.34 10.97
C PHE A 46 2.58 -6.10 9.55
N PHE A 47 2.03 -5.12 8.84
CA PHE A 47 2.60 -4.64 7.58
C PHE A 47 4.05 -4.18 7.75
N THR A 48 4.33 -3.43 8.83
CA THR A 48 5.67 -2.95 9.15
C THR A 48 6.61 -4.10 9.49
N ILE A 49 6.15 -5.07 10.29
CA ILE A 49 6.96 -6.24 10.66
C ILE A 49 7.31 -7.04 9.40
N SER A 50 6.32 -7.28 8.52
CA SER A 50 6.54 -7.97 7.26
C SER A 50 7.62 -7.31 6.40
N TRP A 51 7.53 -6.00 6.20
CA TRP A 51 8.54 -5.25 5.44
C TRP A 51 9.91 -5.28 6.13
N ARG A 52 9.94 -5.16 7.46
CA ARG A 52 11.18 -5.19 8.23
C ARG A 52 11.91 -6.53 8.12
N GLU A 53 11.21 -7.65 7.99
CA GLU A 53 11.85 -8.96 7.75
C GLU A 53 12.65 -8.96 6.44
N LEU A 54 12.13 -8.38 5.37
CA LEU A 54 12.84 -8.26 4.10
C LEU A 54 14.03 -7.30 4.19
N THR A 55 13.87 -6.16 4.89
CA THR A 55 14.97 -5.20 5.07
C THR A 55 16.08 -5.76 5.94
N ASN A 56 15.76 -6.46 7.02
CA ASN A 56 16.74 -7.11 7.88
C ASN A 56 17.56 -8.15 7.13
N TYR A 57 16.93 -8.94 6.27
CA TYR A 57 17.61 -9.92 5.44
C TYR A 57 18.63 -9.26 4.51
N LEU A 58 18.29 -8.13 3.90
CA LEU A 58 19.19 -7.34 3.05
C LEU A 58 20.22 -6.52 3.84
N SER A 59 20.33 -6.74 5.16
CA SER A 59 21.23 -6.01 6.07
C SER A 59 20.94 -4.50 6.17
N ILE A 60 19.71 -4.09 5.89
CA ILE A 60 19.22 -2.73 6.11
C ILE A 60 18.80 -2.62 7.57
N LYS A 61 19.65 -1.99 8.39
CA LYS A 61 19.45 -1.94 9.85
C LYS A 61 18.54 -0.79 10.26
N MET A 62 17.38 -1.12 10.82
CA MET A 62 16.49 -0.15 11.47
C MET A 62 15.74 -0.80 12.64
N SER A 63 15.43 -0.01 13.67
CA SER A 63 14.60 -0.46 14.77
C SER A 63 13.13 -0.60 14.33
N ILE A 64 12.37 -1.46 15.00
CA ILE A 64 10.94 -1.66 14.70
C ILE A 64 10.14 -0.38 14.86
N GLY A 65 10.41 0.41 15.88
CA GLY A 65 9.74 1.70 16.10
C GLY A 65 10.01 2.70 14.98
N ARG A 66 11.25 2.74 14.42
CA ARG A 66 11.54 3.56 13.25
C ARG A 66 10.85 3.05 12.00
N ALA A 67 10.89 1.75 11.74
CA ALA A 67 10.18 1.15 10.61
C ALA A 67 8.69 1.51 10.66
N TYR A 68 8.08 1.45 11.85
CA TYR A 68 6.68 1.79 12.07
C TYR A 68 6.39 3.27 11.77
N LEU A 69 7.24 4.19 12.24
CA LEU A 69 7.11 5.61 11.92
C LEU A 69 7.31 5.89 10.41
N TYR A 70 8.24 5.18 9.75
CA TYR A 70 8.44 5.33 8.30
C TYR A 70 7.23 4.86 7.49
N VAL A 71 6.58 3.78 7.92
CA VAL A 71 5.34 3.30 7.29
C VAL A 71 4.21 4.31 7.49
N TRP A 72 4.02 4.84 8.70
CA TRP A 72 3.01 5.87 8.96
C TRP A 72 3.24 7.14 8.14
N TYR A 73 4.49 7.61 8.07
CA TYR A 73 4.81 8.77 7.23
C TYR A 73 4.54 8.47 5.74
N GLY A 74 4.90 7.27 5.28
CA GLY A 74 4.59 6.85 3.92
C GLY A 74 3.09 6.85 3.63
N LEU A 75 2.26 6.31 4.53
CA LEU A 75 0.80 6.32 4.42
C LEU A 75 0.21 7.74 4.38
N TYR A 76 0.77 8.67 5.17
CA TYR A 76 0.39 10.08 5.12
C TYR A 76 0.66 10.70 3.75
N VAL A 77 1.87 10.49 3.20
CA VAL A 77 2.23 11.02 1.89
C VAL A 77 1.38 10.37 0.78
N ASP A 78 1.11 9.07 0.86
CA ASP A 78 0.20 8.37 -0.07
C ASP A 78 -1.20 8.97 -0.06
N THR A 79 -1.65 9.47 1.10
CA THR A 79 -2.97 10.11 1.19
C THR A 79 -2.99 11.47 0.48
N ILE A 80 -1.92 12.26 0.59
CA ILE A 80 -1.87 13.63 0.03
C ILE A 80 -1.50 13.63 -1.44
N VAL A 81 -0.51 12.81 -1.82
CA VAL A 81 0.04 12.77 -3.17
C VAL A 81 -0.67 11.67 -3.96
N PRO A 82 -1.41 12.02 -5.02
CA PRO A 82 -2.21 11.05 -5.77
C PRO A 82 -1.35 10.17 -6.72
N ALA A 83 -0.32 9.54 -6.17
CA ALA A 83 0.61 8.65 -6.87
C ALA A 83 0.51 7.19 -6.42
N GLN A 84 -0.57 6.81 -5.77
CA GLN A 84 -1.01 5.43 -5.59
C GLN A 84 0.03 4.49 -4.93
N SER A 85 0.26 4.65 -3.63
CA SER A 85 1.24 3.86 -2.85
C SER A 85 2.70 4.00 -3.30
N ILE A 86 2.97 4.58 -4.47
CA ILE A 86 4.33 4.86 -4.93
C ILE A 86 4.94 5.99 -4.11
N SER A 87 4.15 7.01 -3.78
CA SER A 87 4.60 8.16 -2.97
C SER A 87 5.06 7.72 -1.57
N GLY A 88 4.37 6.80 -0.93
CA GLY A 88 4.80 6.24 0.35
C GLY A 88 6.03 5.35 0.25
N GLU A 89 6.19 4.60 -0.85
CA GLU A 89 7.41 3.83 -1.11
C GLU A 89 8.60 4.76 -1.34
N VAL A 90 8.42 5.85 -2.10
CA VAL A 90 9.43 6.88 -2.30
C VAL A 90 9.78 7.55 -0.97
N THR A 91 8.79 7.87 -0.15
CA THR A 91 8.99 8.46 1.18
C THR A 91 9.80 7.52 2.08
N ARG A 92 9.45 6.23 2.15
CA ARG A 92 10.22 5.24 2.92
C ARG A 92 11.65 5.09 2.40
N THR A 93 11.83 5.13 1.07
CA THR A 93 13.16 5.11 0.43
C THR A 93 13.97 6.33 0.84
N TYR A 94 13.39 7.52 0.76
CA TYR A 94 14.01 8.78 1.18
C TYR A 94 14.47 8.73 2.64
N LEU A 95 13.60 8.29 3.55
CA LEU A 95 13.89 8.19 4.98
C LEU A 95 15.04 7.22 5.28
N LEU A 96 15.06 6.05 4.62
CA LEU A 96 16.14 5.07 4.78
C LEU A 96 17.49 5.59 4.25
N ILE A 97 17.49 6.35 3.16
CA ILE A 97 18.70 6.98 2.61
C ILE A 97 19.16 8.11 3.52
N ARG A 98 18.26 9.00 3.94
CA ARG A 98 18.53 10.09 4.85
C ARG A 98 19.19 9.59 6.14
N ASP A 99 18.69 8.51 6.67
CA ASP A 99 19.17 7.89 7.90
C ASP A 99 20.32 6.88 7.66
N LYS A 100 20.86 6.80 6.44
CA LYS A 100 22.01 5.96 6.05
C LYS A 100 21.84 4.48 6.42
N CYS A 101 20.62 3.95 6.31
CA CYS A 101 20.31 2.57 6.72
C CYS A 101 20.82 1.51 5.75
N GLY A 102 21.10 1.86 4.47
CA GLY A 102 21.60 0.92 3.47
C GLY A 102 21.69 1.51 2.07
N PRO A 103 22.22 0.74 1.10
CA PRO A 103 22.34 1.17 -0.29
C PRO A 103 20.97 1.24 -0.97
N PHE A 104 20.81 2.24 -1.85
CA PHE A 104 19.55 2.55 -2.55
C PHE A 104 18.94 1.35 -3.25
N GLY A 105 19.73 0.58 -4.02
CA GLY A 105 19.23 -0.57 -4.76
C GLY A 105 18.66 -1.69 -3.86
N LYS A 106 19.28 -1.95 -2.69
CA LYS A 106 18.75 -2.89 -1.70
C LYS A 106 17.44 -2.38 -1.06
N ILE A 107 17.36 -1.08 -0.78
CA ILE A 107 16.14 -0.45 -0.25
C ILE A 107 14.99 -0.64 -1.23
N VAL A 108 15.19 -0.29 -2.49
CA VAL A 108 14.18 -0.44 -3.55
C VAL A 108 13.80 -1.92 -3.73
N ALA A 109 14.77 -2.84 -3.68
CA ALA A 109 14.50 -4.27 -3.79
C ALA A 109 13.61 -4.79 -2.64
N SER A 110 13.80 -4.29 -1.40
CA SER A 110 12.96 -4.67 -0.26
C SER A 110 11.51 -4.23 -0.43
N LEU A 111 11.29 -3.00 -0.89
CA LEU A 111 9.95 -2.45 -1.15
C LEU A 111 9.26 -3.16 -2.31
N PHE A 112 10.02 -3.43 -3.37
CA PHE A 112 9.52 -4.14 -4.54
C PHE A 112 9.12 -5.58 -4.21
N ALA A 113 9.96 -6.31 -3.46
CA ALA A 113 9.64 -7.66 -3.00
C ALA A 113 8.39 -7.66 -2.09
N HIS A 114 8.30 -6.72 -1.16
CA HIS A 114 7.15 -6.57 -0.27
C HIS A 114 5.86 -6.29 -1.06
N ARG A 115 5.92 -5.43 -2.08
CA ARG A 115 4.80 -5.14 -2.98
C ARG A 115 4.36 -6.37 -3.76
N LEU A 116 5.31 -7.15 -4.31
CA LEU A 116 5.00 -8.41 -5.02
C LEU A 116 4.27 -9.41 -4.12
N LEU A 117 4.73 -9.58 -2.87
CA LEU A 117 4.07 -10.47 -1.91
C LEU A 117 2.65 -10.00 -1.57
N GLY A 118 2.45 -8.69 -1.37
CA GLY A 118 1.13 -8.11 -1.12
C GLY A 118 0.17 -8.31 -2.30
N MET A 119 0.64 -8.11 -3.54
CA MET A 119 -0.16 -8.37 -4.73
C MET A 119 -0.51 -9.85 -4.88
N ALA A 120 0.41 -10.76 -4.57
CA ALA A 120 0.16 -12.20 -4.60
C ALA A 120 -0.94 -12.60 -3.62
N ILE A 121 -0.92 -12.09 -2.38
CA ILE A 121 -1.99 -12.30 -1.40
C ILE A 121 -3.33 -11.79 -1.93
N ASN A 122 -3.34 -10.61 -2.56
CA ASN A 122 -4.58 -10.04 -3.10
C ASN A 122 -5.17 -10.91 -4.22
N VAL A 123 -4.33 -11.52 -5.08
CA VAL A 123 -4.81 -12.48 -6.10
C VAL A 123 -5.42 -13.73 -5.45
N VAL A 124 -4.77 -14.29 -4.42
CA VAL A 124 -5.31 -15.43 -3.67
C VAL A 124 -6.66 -15.07 -3.05
N ALA A 125 -6.78 -13.88 -2.51
CA ALA A 125 -8.03 -13.36 -1.95
C ALA A 125 -9.15 -13.21 -2.96
N LEU A 126 -8.84 -12.67 -4.14
CA LEU A 126 -9.81 -12.56 -5.24
C LEU A 126 -10.29 -13.93 -5.69
N ILE A 127 -9.37 -14.90 -5.85
CA ILE A 127 -9.72 -16.28 -6.20
C ILE A 127 -10.61 -16.90 -5.13
N ALA A 128 -10.27 -16.75 -3.85
CA ALA A 128 -11.09 -17.22 -2.73
C ALA A 128 -12.48 -16.55 -2.75
N GLY A 129 -12.53 -15.24 -3.02
CA GLY A 129 -13.79 -14.50 -3.18
C GLY A 129 -14.66 -15.03 -4.31
N ILE A 130 -14.08 -15.34 -5.48
CA ILE A 130 -14.79 -15.96 -6.63
C ILE A 130 -15.37 -17.30 -6.23
N ILE A 131 -14.58 -18.16 -5.59
CA ILE A 131 -15.01 -19.48 -5.15
C ILE A 131 -16.20 -19.38 -4.17
N LEU A 132 -16.08 -18.51 -3.17
CA LEU A 132 -17.15 -18.30 -2.18
C LEU A 132 -18.44 -17.75 -2.82
N LEU A 133 -18.33 -16.86 -3.80
CA LEU A 133 -19.49 -16.36 -4.53
C LEU A 133 -20.16 -17.46 -5.37
N TYR A 134 -19.36 -18.26 -6.06
CA TYR A 134 -19.88 -19.35 -6.89
C TYR A 134 -20.70 -20.35 -6.07
N PHE A 135 -20.19 -20.75 -4.91
CA PHE A 135 -20.89 -21.66 -4.00
C PHE A 135 -22.05 -20.99 -3.23
N GLY A 136 -22.01 -19.67 -3.05
CA GLY A 136 -23.06 -18.90 -2.34
C GLY A 136 -24.31 -18.63 -3.17
N GLY A 137 -24.31 -18.89 -4.47
CA GLY A 137 -25.47 -18.74 -5.35
C GLY A 137 -26.01 -17.31 -5.54
N GLN A 138 -25.31 -16.30 -5.01
CA GLN A 138 -25.73 -14.89 -5.04
C GLN A 138 -24.76 -14.07 -5.89
N THR A 139 -24.86 -14.14 -7.22
CA THR A 139 -23.93 -13.39 -8.07
C THR A 139 -24.65 -12.49 -9.06
N SER A 140 -24.44 -11.18 -8.91
CA SER A 140 -24.67 -10.26 -10.02
C SER A 140 -23.62 -10.56 -11.11
N PRO A 141 -24.02 -10.80 -12.39
CA PRO A 141 -23.07 -11.04 -13.48
C PRO A 141 -22.04 -9.91 -13.64
N ILE A 142 -22.43 -8.69 -13.30
CA ILE A 142 -21.55 -7.50 -13.36
C ILE A 142 -20.41 -7.62 -12.35
N VAL A 143 -20.71 -7.97 -11.11
CA VAL A 143 -19.71 -8.16 -10.05
C VAL A 143 -18.77 -9.31 -10.39
N PHE A 144 -19.29 -10.42 -10.90
CA PHE A 144 -18.50 -11.57 -11.30
C PHE A 144 -17.51 -11.24 -12.42
N ASN A 145 -17.96 -10.56 -13.48
CA ASN A 145 -17.10 -10.14 -14.58
C ASN A 145 -16.03 -9.15 -14.12
N LEU A 146 -16.40 -8.19 -13.26
CA LEU A 146 -15.46 -7.22 -12.69
C LEU A 146 -14.34 -7.90 -11.92
N ILE A 147 -14.66 -8.88 -11.06
CA ILE A 147 -13.66 -9.61 -10.28
C ILE A 147 -12.70 -10.37 -11.20
N ILE A 148 -13.21 -11.03 -12.25
CA ILE A 148 -12.36 -11.74 -13.21
C ILE A 148 -11.39 -10.78 -13.90
N ILE A 149 -11.86 -9.64 -14.40
CA ILE A 149 -11.04 -8.63 -15.07
C ILE A 149 -9.95 -8.13 -14.12
N VAL A 150 -10.32 -7.80 -12.87
CA VAL A 150 -9.37 -7.33 -11.84
C VAL A 150 -8.33 -8.42 -11.54
N THR A 151 -8.75 -9.66 -11.36
CA THR A 151 -7.84 -10.79 -11.07
C THR A 151 -6.84 -11.00 -12.20
N ILE A 152 -7.30 -11.02 -13.46
CA ILE A 152 -6.42 -11.15 -14.63
C ILE A 152 -5.43 -9.97 -14.70
N THR A 153 -5.91 -8.74 -14.49
CA THR A 153 -5.08 -7.54 -14.55
C THR A 153 -3.97 -7.57 -13.50
N ILE A 154 -4.30 -7.87 -12.22
CA ILE A 154 -3.31 -7.93 -11.15
C ILE A 154 -2.32 -9.08 -11.40
N THR A 155 -2.80 -10.24 -11.85
CA THR A 155 -1.93 -11.39 -12.18
C THR A 155 -0.96 -11.04 -13.31
N ALA A 156 -1.42 -10.37 -14.36
CA ALA A 156 -0.56 -9.89 -15.44
C ALA A 156 0.49 -8.88 -14.96
N LEU A 157 0.12 -7.96 -14.07
CA LEU A 157 1.05 -7.02 -13.46
C LEU A 157 2.11 -7.71 -12.59
N ILE A 158 1.73 -8.70 -11.78
CA ILE A 158 2.68 -9.52 -11.00
C ILE A 158 3.66 -10.21 -11.95
N PHE A 159 3.17 -10.86 -13.01
CA PHE A 159 4.00 -11.54 -13.98
C PHE A 159 5.01 -10.57 -14.65
N LEU A 160 4.54 -9.39 -15.04
CA LEU A 160 5.40 -8.34 -15.58
C LEU A 160 6.48 -7.92 -14.58
N MET A 161 6.11 -7.65 -13.32
CA MET A 161 7.04 -7.27 -12.26
C MET A 161 8.09 -8.37 -12.00
N VAL A 162 7.66 -9.63 -11.98
CA VAL A 162 8.57 -10.78 -11.83
C VAL A 162 9.55 -10.85 -13.00
N ILE A 163 9.10 -10.68 -14.23
CA ILE A 163 9.99 -10.64 -15.41
C ILE A 163 11.04 -9.52 -15.25
N PHE A 164 10.62 -8.32 -14.86
CA PHE A 164 11.55 -7.20 -14.65
C PHE A 164 12.55 -7.47 -13.52
N SER A 165 12.16 -8.20 -12.48
CA SER A 165 13.06 -8.57 -11.38
C SER A 165 14.14 -9.59 -11.78
N TYR A 166 13.85 -10.44 -12.78
CA TYR A 166 14.80 -11.46 -13.26
C TYR A 166 15.66 -11.00 -14.45
N LYS A 167 15.11 -10.18 -15.34
CA LYS A 167 15.77 -9.79 -16.59
C LYS A 167 16.45 -8.42 -16.50
N GLN A 168 17.65 -8.38 -15.91
CA GLN A 168 18.45 -7.15 -15.79
C GLN A 168 18.58 -6.37 -17.10
N ARG A 169 18.72 -7.06 -18.25
CA ARG A 169 18.81 -6.41 -19.58
C ARG A 169 17.55 -5.60 -19.91
N TRP A 170 16.38 -6.06 -19.50
CA TRP A 170 15.10 -5.36 -19.74
C TRP A 170 14.99 -4.12 -18.86
N THR A 171 15.36 -4.24 -17.59
CA THR A 171 15.38 -3.11 -16.66
C THR A 171 16.34 -2.02 -17.14
N LEU A 172 17.56 -2.37 -17.55
CA LEU A 172 18.53 -1.43 -18.12
C LEU A 172 18.04 -0.79 -19.42
N LYS A 173 17.38 -1.56 -20.30
CA LYS A 173 16.79 -1.02 -21.54
C LYS A 173 15.68 0.00 -21.23
N THR A 174 14.83 -0.29 -20.27
CA THR A 174 13.75 0.60 -19.85
C THR A 174 14.29 1.88 -19.21
N ILE A 175 15.29 1.78 -18.33
CA ILE A 175 15.97 2.94 -17.74
C ILE A 175 16.64 3.79 -18.82
N THR A 176 17.34 3.15 -19.76
CA THR A 176 18.01 3.86 -20.87
C THR A 176 16.98 4.55 -21.78
N TRP A 177 15.84 3.94 -22.01
CA TRP A 177 14.74 4.55 -22.77
C TRP A 177 14.12 5.73 -22.01
N ALA A 178 13.83 5.56 -20.71
CA ALA A 178 13.27 6.61 -19.86
C ALA A 178 14.24 7.80 -19.72
N THR A 179 15.54 7.57 -19.58
CA THR A 179 16.54 8.65 -19.54
C THR A 179 16.65 9.39 -20.87
N LYS A 180 16.52 8.70 -22.02
CA LYS A 180 16.48 9.36 -23.34
C LYS A 180 15.24 10.23 -23.49
N ILE A 181 14.07 9.79 -23.01
CA ILE A 181 12.84 10.59 -23.03
C ILE A 181 13.00 11.82 -22.13
N ALA A 182 13.49 11.63 -20.89
CA ALA A 182 13.72 12.75 -19.96
C ALA A 182 14.69 13.79 -20.55
N GLN A 183 15.75 13.36 -21.24
CA GLN A 183 16.66 14.25 -21.96
C GLN A 183 15.97 15.03 -23.08
N LYS A 184 15.07 14.37 -23.83
CA LYS A 184 14.32 15.00 -24.92
C LYS A 184 13.34 16.06 -24.38
N ILE A 185 12.70 15.79 -23.24
CA ILE A 185 11.77 16.72 -22.57
C ILE A 185 12.52 17.89 -21.94
N THR A 186 13.73 17.68 -21.41
CA THR A 186 14.52 18.73 -20.72
C THR A 186 15.47 19.47 -21.66
N PHE A 187 15.30 19.35 -22.99
CA PHE A 187 16.12 20.01 -24.02
C PHE A 187 17.64 19.86 -23.79
N GLY A 188 18.09 18.68 -23.34
CA GLY A 188 19.53 18.38 -23.17
C GLY A 188 20.20 19.05 -21.96
N ARG A 189 19.47 19.76 -21.11
CA ARG A 189 20.04 20.40 -19.90
C ARG A 189 20.54 19.41 -18.83
N TRP A 190 20.14 18.15 -18.90
CA TRP A 190 20.60 17.11 -18.00
C TRP A 190 21.85 16.39 -18.53
N LYS A 191 22.98 16.53 -17.82
CA LYS A 191 24.22 15.79 -18.13
C LYS A 191 24.02 14.30 -17.80
N SER A 192 23.78 13.49 -18.81
CA SER A 192 23.30 12.10 -18.69
C SER A 192 24.35 11.06 -18.26
N GLY A 193 25.65 11.35 -18.37
CA GLY A 193 26.70 10.37 -18.08
C GLY A 193 26.66 9.84 -16.66
N LYS A 194 26.77 10.72 -15.66
CA LYS A 194 26.74 10.34 -14.24
C LYS A 194 25.44 9.67 -13.81
N LEU A 195 24.30 10.10 -14.35
CA LEU A 195 22.98 9.50 -14.06
C LEU A 195 22.87 8.09 -14.63
N LYS A 196 23.45 7.84 -15.79
CA LYS A 196 23.44 6.51 -16.40
C LYS A 196 24.30 5.53 -15.59
N ASP A 197 25.47 5.94 -15.15
CA ASP A 197 26.36 5.09 -14.34
C ASP A 197 25.74 4.79 -12.98
N GLN A 198 25.14 5.79 -12.32
CA GLN A 198 24.37 5.60 -11.08
C GLN A 198 23.16 4.67 -11.28
N ALA A 199 22.44 4.79 -12.39
CA ALA A 199 21.31 3.93 -12.69
C ALA A 199 21.73 2.47 -12.94
N ILE A 200 22.90 2.25 -13.54
CA ILE A 200 23.48 0.90 -13.71
C ILE A 200 23.82 0.31 -12.36
N GLU A 201 24.55 1.03 -11.51
CA GLU A 201 24.92 0.61 -10.15
C GLU A 201 23.68 0.26 -9.31
N ILE A 202 22.67 1.13 -9.31
CA ILE A 202 21.39 0.90 -8.63
C ILE A 202 20.72 -0.39 -9.13
N THR A 203 20.72 -0.60 -10.45
CA THR A 203 20.12 -1.77 -11.08
C THR A 203 20.86 -3.05 -10.69
N GLU A 204 22.18 -3.02 -10.62
CA GLU A 204 22.99 -4.16 -10.16
C GLU A 204 22.70 -4.50 -8.70
N HIS A 205 22.70 -3.50 -7.80
CA HIS A 205 22.36 -3.71 -6.40
C HIS A 205 20.94 -4.24 -6.21
N PHE A 206 19.99 -3.76 -7.01
CA PHE A 206 18.61 -4.25 -7.00
C PHE A 206 18.53 -5.72 -7.42
N HIS A 207 19.14 -6.09 -8.57
CA HIS A 207 19.07 -7.45 -9.06
C HIS A 207 19.83 -8.44 -8.17
N ASN A 208 20.95 -8.01 -7.58
CA ASN A 208 21.69 -8.83 -6.63
C ASN A 208 20.85 -9.07 -5.37
N ALA A 209 20.16 -8.05 -4.84
CA ALA A 209 19.24 -8.19 -3.72
C ALA A 209 18.06 -9.12 -4.06
N MET A 210 17.49 -9.01 -5.26
CA MET A 210 16.43 -9.92 -5.71
C MET A 210 16.91 -11.37 -5.84
N LYS A 211 18.16 -11.58 -6.24
CA LYS A 211 18.79 -12.91 -6.23
C LYS A 211 19.02 -13.42 -4.80
N GLU A 212 19.47 -12.57 -3.87
CA GLU A 212 19.65 -12.93 -2.45
C GLU A 212 18.35 -13.53 -1.88
N PHE A 213 17.18 -12.94 -2.16
CA PHE A 213 15.88 -13.47 -1.71
C PHE A 213 15.60 -14.90 -2.20
N ARG A 214 16.09 -15.28 -3.37
CA ARG A 214 15.92 -16.65 -3.90
C ARG A 214 16.66 -17.70 -3.06
N TYR A 215 17.78 -17.32 -2.44
CA TYR A 215 18.59 -18.25 -1.65
C TYR A 215 18.11 -18.40 -0.20
N ASN A 216 17.21 -17.53 0.24
CA ASN A 216 16.60 -17.62 1.59
C ASN A 216 15.08 -17.55 1.54
N PRO A 217 14.41 -18.65 1.20
CA PRO A 217 12.94 -18.71 1.16
C PRO A 217 12.31 -18.47 2.54
N LYS A 218 13.04 -18.66 3.64
CA LYS A 218 12.55 -18.44 5.00
C LYS A 218 12.18 -16.97 5.24
N SER A 219 12.99 -16.02 4.80
CA SER A 219 12.68 -14.58 4.94
C SER A 219 11.44 -14.19 4.15
N ILE A 220 11.29 -14.74 2.94
CA ILE A 220 10.08 -14.53 2.12
C ILE A 220 8.85 -15.14 2.80
N ALA A 221 8.97 -16.38 3.29
CA ALA A 221 7.88 -17.08 3.96
C ALA A 221 7.44 -16.36 5.25
N THR A 222 8.38 -15.86 6.05
CA THR A 222 8.09 -15.09 7.26
C THR A 222 7.42 -13.76 6.92
N SER A 223 7.91 -13.04 5.92
CA SER A 223 7.29 -11.82 5.44
C SER A 223 5.87 -12.07 4.90
N LEU A 224 5.69 -13.14 4.12
CA LEU A 224 4.38 -13.56 3.61
C LEU A 224 3.40 -13.90 4.74
N PHE A 225 3.87 -14.60 5.78
CA PHE A 225 3.05 -14.89 6.97
C PHE A 225 2.55 -13.60 7.62
N TYR A 226 3.43 -12.63 7.89
CA TYR A 226 3.02 -11.36 8.50
C TYR A 226 2.13 -10.52 7.57
N LEU A 227 2.34 -10.58 6.25
CA LEU A 227 1.43 -9.95 5.29
C LEU A 227 0.05 -10.61 5.28
N THR A 228 -0.02 -11.94 5.43
CA THR A 228 -1.30 -12.65 5.56
C THR A 228 -2.03 -12.20 6.84
N VAL A 229 -1.30 -12.08 7.95
CA VAL A 229 -1.85 -11.53 9.21
C VAL A 229 -2.33 -10.08 9.01
N THR A 230 -1.54 -9.24 8.36
CA THR A 230 -1.94 -7.87 7.97
C THR A 230 -3.26 -7.88 7.21
N TRP A 231 -3.38 -8.79 6.25
CA TRP A 231 -4.56 -8.89 5.40
C TRP A 231 -5.81 -9.34 6.16
N ILE A 232 -5.67 -10.27 7.11
CA ILE A 232 -6.74 -10.68 8.01
C ILE A 232 -7.22 -9.49 8.83
N PHE A 233 -6.34 -8.69 9.43
CA PHE A 233 -6.71 -7.49 10.16
C PHE A 233 -7.39 -6.46 9.25
N SER A 234 -6.88 -6.26 8.05
CA SER A 234 -7.45 -5.34 7.05
C SER A 234 -8.89 -5.68 6.68
N LEU A 235 -9.18 -6.96 6.44
CA LEU A 235 -10.53 -7.44 6.15
C LEU A 235 -11.45 -7.41 7.37
N SER A 236 -10.90 -7.58 8.55
CA SER A 236 -11.70 -7.56 9.77
C SER A 236 -12.24 -6.18 10.10
N VAL A 237 -11.57 -5.09 9.62
CA VAL A 237 -12.04 -3.71 9.85
C VAL A 237 -13.46 -3.51 9.29
N PRO A 238 -13.74 -3.68 7.99
CA PRO A 238 -15.08 -3.49 7.47
C PRO A 238 -16.08 -4.51 8.04
N TYR A 239 -15.68 -5.74 8.33
CA TYR A 239 -16.53 -6.72 8.99
C TYR A 239 -16.99 -6.25 10.37
N LEU A 240 -16.05 -5.77 11.20
CA LEU A 240 -16.36 -5.26 12.54
C LEU A 240 -17.19 -3.97 12.48
N VAL A 241 -16.98 -3.13 11.46
CA VAL A 241 -17.84 -1.95 11.25
C VAL A 241 -19.27 -2.37 10.98
N PHE A 242 -19.53 -3.33 10.09
CA PHE A 242 -20.88 -3.85 9.87
C PHE A 242 -21.46 -4.51 11.10
N LEU A 243 -20.65 -5.26 11.85
CA LEU A 243 -21.07 -5.86 13.12
C LEU A 243 -21.42 -4.78 14.16
N SER A 244 -20.70 -3.66 14.20
CA SER A 244 -21.00 -2.54 15.11
C SER A 244 -22.34 -1.88 14.80
N LEU A 245 -22.80 -1.96 13.55
CA LEU A 245 -24.09 -1.45 13.07
C LEU A 245 -25.21 -2.50 13.19
N ASP A 246 -24.97 -3.59 13.92
CA ASP A 246 -25.91 -4.72 14.08
C ASP A 246 -26.36 -5.34 12.75
N HIS A 247 -25.48 -5.33 11.76
CA HIS A 247 -25.76 -5.87 10.43
C HIS A 247 -24.61 -6.77 9.94
N PRO A 248 -24.53 -8.02 10.43
CA PRO A 248 -23.47 -8.93 10.02
C PRO A 248 -23.56 -9.27 8.53
N VAL A 249 -22.46 -9.14 7.83
CA VAL A 249 -22.33 -9.45 6.38
C VAL A 249 -21.46 -10.66 6.15
N SER A 250 -21.56 -11.27 4.95
CA SER A 250 -20.74 -12.44 4.61
C SER A 250 -19.26 -12.05 4.39
N TRP A 251 -18.36 -12.96 4.73
CA TRP A 251 -16.94 -12.78 4.45
C TRP A 251 -16.62 -12.67 2.95
N SER A 252 -17.42 -13.32 2.08
CA SER A 252 -17.28 -13.18 0.63
C SER A 252 -17.50 -11.74 0.19
N MET A 253 -18.53 -11.07 0.73
CA MET A 253 -18.82 -9.66 0.43
C MET A 253 -17.63 -8.76 0.83
N ILE A 254 -17.07 -8.96 2.03
CA ILE A 254 -15.92 -8.19 2.53
C ILE A 254 -14.68 -8.43 1.66
N LEU A 255 -14.37 -9.70 1.36
CA LEU A 255 -13.24 -10.10 0.51
C LEU A 255 -13.27 -9.42 -0.85
N ILE A 256 -14.41 -9.51 -1.52
CA ILE A 256 -14.59 -8.99 -2.87
C ILE A 256 -14.50 -7.48 -2.87
N THR A 257 -15.27 -6.82 -1.99
CA THR A 257 -15.28 -5.36 -1.92
C THR A 257 -13.89 -4.82 -1.62
N SER A 258 -13.20 -5.36 -0.61
CA SER A 258 -11.85 -4.91 -0.23
C SER A 258 -10.83 -5.12 -1.34
N SER A 259 -10.89 -6.27 -2.04
CA SER A 259 -9.97 -6.57 -3.13
C SER A 259 -10.21 -5.71 -4.37
N ILE A 260 -11.46 -5.44 -4.72
CA ILE A 260 -11.81 -4.53 -5.84
C ILE A 260 -11.39 -3.10 -5.49
N VAL A 261 -11.67 -2.63 -4.28
CA VAL A 261 -11.26 -1.29 -3.83
C VAL A 261 -9.75 -1.13 -3.89
N LEU A 262 -8.99 -2.15 -3.46
CA LEU A 262 -7.52 -2.13 -3.55
C LEU A 262 -7.05 -2.06 -5.01
N ALA A 263 -7.69 -2.78 -5.92
CA ALA A 263 -7.37 -2.73 -7.35
C ALA A 263 -7.74 -1.39 -7.99
N VAL A 264 -8.90 -0.82 -7.64
CA VAL A 264 -9.31 0.51 -8.10
C VAL A 264 -8.35 1.58 -7.61
N LYS A 265 -7.91 1.49 -6.38
CA LYS A 265 -6.87 2.35 -5.81
C LYS A 265 -5.52 2.22 -6.53
N ALA A 266 -5.23 1.09 -7.18
CA ALA A 266 -4.02 0.94 -7.98
C ALA A 266 -4.06 1.71 -9.33
N ILE A 267 -5.20 2.26 -9.74
CA ILE A 267 -5.32 3.09 -10.94
C ILE A 267 -4.97 4.55 -10.59
N PRO A 268 -3.93 5.16 -11.19
CA PRO A 268 -3.52 6.52 -10.86
C PRO A 268 -4.51 7.55 -11.44
N VAL A 269 -5.64 7.76 -10.76
CA VAL A 269 -6.66 8.73 -11.19
C VAL A 269 -6.28 10.17 -10.83
N GLY A 270 -5.22 10.35 -10.05
CA GLY A 270 -4.71 11.68 -9.70
C GLY A 270 -5.59 12.47 -8.71
N ILE A 271 -6.46 11.81 -7.94
CA ILE A 271 -7.32 12.45 -6.95
C ILE A 271 -6.62 12.47 -5.59
N PRO A 272 -6.24 13.65 -5.05
CA PRO A 272 -5.70 13.75 -3.70
C PRO A 272 -6.69 13.19 -2.67
N PHE A 273 -6.17 12.61 -1.59
CA PHE A 273 -6.92 11.95 -0.52
C PHE A 273 -7.70 10.71 -0.96
N GLU A 274 -7.63 10.32 -2.24
CA GLU A 274 -8.42 9.19 -2.77
C GLU A 274 -9.89 9.24 -2.32
N VAL A 275 -10.47 10.43 -2.22
CA VAL A 275 -11.86 10.63 -1.76
C VAL A 275 -12.80 10.63 -2.96
N GLY A 276 -13.93 9.97 -2.80
CA GLY A 276 -15.00 9.86 -3.78
C GLY A 276 -15.02 8.50 -4.48
N LEU A 277 -13.95 8.12 -5.18
CA LEU A 277 -13.93 6.88 -5.96
C LEU A 277 -13.96 5.60 -5.10
N PRO A 278 -13.13 5.41 -4.07
CA PRO A 278 -13.23 4.22 -3.21
C PRO A 278 -14.56 4.15 -2.46
N GLU A 279 -15.09 5.28 -2.00
CA GLU A 279 -16.38 5.35 -1.32
C GLU A 279 -17.53 4.95 -2.25
N ALA A 280 -17.55 5.48 -3.47
CA ALA A 280 -18.55 5.11 -4.48
C ALA A 280 -18.48 3.62 -4.80
N VAL A 281 -17.28 3.06 -5.00
CA VAL A 281 -17.08 1.63 -5.29
C VAL A 281 -17.53 0.77 -4.10
N MET A 282 -17.12 1.09 -2.87
CA MET A 282 -17.53 0.33 -1.69
C MET A 282 -19.05 0.33 -1.52
N THR A 283 -19.67 1.51 -1.55
CA THR A 283 -21.12 1.66 -1.37
C THR A 283 -21.89 0.92 -2.47
N THR A 284 -21.47 1.07 -3.74
CA THR A 284 -22.11 0.38 -4.86
C THR A 284 -21.99 -1.14 -4.74
N LEU A 285 -20.82 -1.66 -4.38
CA LEU A 285 -20.61 -3.10 -4.21
C LEU A 285 -21.44 -3.66 -3.05
N TYR A 286 -21.44 -3.02 -1.89
CA TYR A 286 -22.27 -3.43 -0.76
C TYR A 286 -23.76 -3.41 -1.12
N PHE A 287 -24.23 -2.33 -1.76
CA PHE A 287 -25.60 -2.24 -2.24
C PHE A 287 -25.95 -3.33 -3.25
N SER A 288 -25.09 -3.56 -4.26
CA SER A 288 -25.32 -4.61 -5.28
C SER A 288 -25.35 -6.03 -4.72
N MET A 289 -24.76 -6.23 -3.53
CA MET A 289 -24.77 -7.50 -2.79
C MET A 289 -25.85 -7.56 -1.69
N GLY A 290 -26.83 -6.64 -1.72
CA GLY A 290 -28.03 -6.69 -0.89
C GLY A 290 -28.00 -5.89 0.42
N VAL A 291 -26.97 -5.07 0.67
CA VAL A 291 -26.96 -4.18 1.82
C VAL A 291 -27.85 -2.95 1.55
N PRO A 292 -28.73 -2.50 2.47
CA PRO A 292 -29.55 -1.31 2.30
C PRO A 292 -28.68 -0.07 2.00
N PRO A 293 -29.10 0.84 1.08
CA PRO A 293 -28.26 1.95 0.60
C PRO A 293 -27.71 2.85 1.73
N ALA A 294 -28.57 3.25 2.67
CA ALA A 294 -28.17 4.10 3.80
C ALA A 294 -27.11 3.40 4.68
N LEU A 295 -27.27 2.11 4.94
CA LEU A 295 -26.34 1.32 5.73
C LEU A 295 -25.02 1.10 5.00
N ALA A 296 -25.05 0.82 3.69
CA ALA A 296 -23.86 0.69 2.86
C ALA A 296 -23.03 1.98 2.85
N ALA A 297 -23.70 3.13 2.73
CA ALA A 297 -23.03 4.43 2.79
C ALA A 297 -22.44 4.71 4.18
N THR A 298 -23.21 4.46 5.26
CA THR A 298 -22.74 4.64 6.64
C THR A 298 -21.54 3.75 6.94
N ALA A 299 -21.62 2.45 6.64
CA ALA A 299 -20.53 1.52 6.84
C ALA A 299 -19.27 1.94 6.05
N THR A 300 -19.44 2.37 4.81
CA THR A 300 -18.34 2.91 4.00
C THR A 300 -17.66 4.09 4.68
N ILE A 301 -18.41 5.07 5.17
CA ILE A 301 -17.84 6.25 5.86
C ILE A 301 -17.10 5.83 7.13
N LEU A 302 -17.69 4.97 7.96
CA LEU A 302 -17.07 4.49 9.19
C LEU A 302 -15.76 3.70 8.91
N VAL A 303 -15.74 2.87 7.86
CA VAL A 303 -14.51 2.20 7.40
C VAL A 303 -13.47 3.24 6.96
N ARG A 304 -13.87 4.29 6.25
CA ARG A 304 -12.95 5.34 5.77
C ARG A 304 -12.40 6.20 6.91
N ILE A 305 -13.13 6.38 8.00
CA ILE A 305 -12.59 7.03 9.21
C ILE A 305 -11.36 6.26 9.70
N ILE A 306 -11.39 4.93 9.71
CA ILE A 306 -10.26 4.10 10.15
C ILE A 306 -9.16 4.01 9.07
N THR A 307 -9.55 3.73 7.82
CA THR A 307 -8.59 3.40 6.76
C THR A 307 -7.99 4.60 6.03
N LEU A 308 -8.57 5.79 6.18
CA LEU A 308 -8.07 7.04 5.59
C LEU A 308 -7.73 8.07 6.67
N TRP A 309 -8.73 8.55 7.40
CA TRP A 309 -8.56 9.69 8.29
C TRP A 309 -7.63 9.39 9.48
N MET A 310 -7.80 8.24 10.13
CA MET A 310 -6.90 7.83 11.20
C MET A 310 -5.46 7.71 10.68
N ARG A 311 -5.26 7.11 9.49
CA ARG A 311 -3.94 7.01 8.87
C ARG A 311 -3.35 8.37 8.54
N PHE A 312 -4.15 9.30 8.07
CA PHE A 312 -3.74 10.67 7.79
C PHE A 312 -3.24 11.37 9.06
N PHE A 313 -4.01 11.36 10.13
CA PHE A 313 -3.65 12.07 11.37
C PHE A 313 -2.43 11.44 12.07
N ILE A 314 -2.41 10.11 12.23
CA ILE A 314 -1.27 9.44 12.85
C ILE A 314 -0.01 9.61 11.99
N GLY A 315 -0.15 9.48 10.67
CA GLY A 315 0.97 9.66 9.75
C GLY A 315 1.51 11.09 9.72
N PHE A 316 0.63 12.10 9.85
CA PHE A 316 1.06 13.49 10.03
C PHE A 316 1.89 13.68 11.30
N VAL A 317 1.45 13.12 12.42
CA VAL A 317 2.23 13.17 13.68
C VAL A 317 3.58 12.46 13.52
N ALA A 318 3.60 11.30 12.85
CA ALA A 318 4.84 10.58 12.56
C ALA A 318 5.79 11.39 11.67
N GLN A 319 5.27 12.09 10.66
CA GLN A 319 6.03 13.00 9.81
C GLN A 319 6.66 14.13 10.65
N GLN A 320 5.86 14.84 11.45
CA GLN A 320 6.37 15.92 12.30
C GLN A 320 7.47 15.42 13.25
N TYR A 321 7.26 14.27 13.88
CA TYR A 321 8.26 13.69 14.79
C TYR A 321 9.57 13.36 14.07
N LEU A 322 9.53 12.78 12.88
CA LEU A 322 10.72 12.38 12.10
C LEU A 322 11.47 13.58 11.51
N GLU A 323 10.75 14.66 11.18
CA GLU A 323 11.40 15.90 10.68
C GLU A 323 12.04 16.69 11.82
N LEU A 324 11.42 16.72 13.01
CA LEU A 324 11.96 17.41 14.19
C LEU A 324 13.12 16.65 14.86
N LYS A 325 13.14 15.30 14.75
CA LYS A 325 14.17 14.43 15.34
C LYS A 325 14.77 13.49 14.28
N PRO A 326 15.56 14.02 13.34
CA PRO A 326 16.29 13.17 12.41
C PRO A 326 17.21 12.22 13.19
N SER A 327 17.41 11.00 12.67
CA SER A 327 18.26 10.00 13.31
C SER A 327 19.67 10.56 13.50
N LYS A 328 20.16 10.52 14.73
CA LYS A 328 21.60 10.47 14.93
C LYS A 328 22.07 9.17 14.25
N SER A 329 22.82 9.29 13.17
CA SER A 329 23.45 8.15 12.48
C SER A 329 23.97 7.16 13.53
N PRO A 330 23.74 5.84 13.44
CA PRO A 330 24.47 4.89 14.27
C PRO A 330 25.94 5.16 13.98
N THR A 331 26.63 5.65 14.96
CA THR A 331 28.01 6.13 14.95
C THR A 331 28.87 5.33 13.99
N ALA A 332 29.32 5.97 12.91
CA ALA A 332 30.60 5.64 12.34
C ALA A 332 31.61 5.80 13.47
N ASN A 333 32.15 4.69 13.94
CA ASN A 333 33.24 4.67 14.90
C ASN A 333 34.39 5.47 14.26
N PRO A 334 34.79 6.66 14.79
CA PRO A 334 35.78 7.52 14.15
C PRO A 334 37.20 6.95 14.18
N GLU A 335 37.38 5.74 14.72
CA GLU A 335 38.71 5.15 14.93
C GLU A 335 39.25 4.28 13.81
N LYS A 336 38.53 4.08 12.69
CA LYS A 336 39.03 3.23 11.58
C LYS A 336 39.30 3.93 10.25
N THR A 337 39.47 5.24 10.24
CA THR A 337 39.97 5.94 9.04
C THR A 337 41.27 6.64 9.30
N LYS A 338 42.25 5.96 9.91
CA LYS A 338 43.65 6.29 9.72
C LYS A 338 44.11 5.63 8.42
N ILE A 339 43.89 6.30 7.32
CA ILE A 339 44.61 6.04 6.08
C ILE A 339 46.06 6.49 6.35
N HIS A 340 46.96 5.52 6.44
CA HIS A 340 48.38 5.77 6.40
C HIS A 340 48.71 6.40 5.04
N PRO A 341 49.41 7.56 5.01
CA PRO A 341 50.05 7.99 3.78
C PRO A 341 51.41 7.28 3.73
N GLN A 342 51.57 6.33 2.85
CA GLN A 342 52.87 5.87 2.45
C GLN A 342 52.96 5.86 0.92
N LEU A 343 53.79 6.83 0.41
CA LEU A 343 54.72 6.85 -0.74
C LEU A 343 54.14 6.34 -2.08
#